data_7bdcc3060eeffbebb83fbf7312997678
#
_entry.id   7bdcc3060eeffbebb83fbf7312997678
#
_cell.length_a   1.000
_cell.length_b   1.000
_cell.length_c   1.000
_cell.angle_alpha   90.00
_cell.angle_beta   90.00
_cell.angle_gamma   90.00
#
_symmetry.space_group_name_H-M   'P 1'
#
loop_
_entity.id
_entity.type
_entity.pdbx_description
1 polymer ?
#
loop_
_entity_poly.entity_id
_entity_poly.type
_entity_poly.pdbx_seq_one_letter_code
_entity_poly.pdbx_strand_id
1 'polypeptide(L)'
;MRIGTGYFNSRCSITVRLLTWQDEAIDVRFIRRRIESAFALRQAMLPPRTTGYRLINGEGDFLPGLVFDVYGDFLVCQFMAAAANILKSLVIEMRVALLSPQGIYEKSEGSVRHEEGLLNTAGVVWGQEPPSLITIEENGCRFFIQVQSGQKTGFFLDQRNNRALVGSLSRGKRLLNGFSYSGGFGIVAAKQGAQRVVSVDSSAAALHLARQNWQGNDLPDTVGEHIQADMFSYLRETTEVFDVIVLDPPPFIRRRQDVRAGVKGYKEINLQALRLLPPGGLLFSFSCSQHLPMRDFLQTTLFAAADARRRVQILQHLEPGADHPINLAHGEGSYLKGVWLRVGD
;
A
#
# COMPACT_ATOMS: atom_id res chain seq x y z
N MET A 1 -22.28 -19.65 -28.20
CA MET A 1 -20.89 -19.18 -28.24
C MET A 1 -20.33 -19.19 -26.83
N ARG A 2 -19.30 -19.95 -26.53
CA ARG A 2 -18.61 -19.92 -25.22
C ARG A 2 -17.68 -18.72 -25.17
N ILE A 3 -17.76 -17.92 -24.11
CA ILE A 3 -16.93 -16.71 -23.97
C ILE A 3 -15.67 -17.03 -23.15
N GLY A 4 -15.78 -17.94 -22.18
CA GLY A 4 -14.66 -18.31 -21.30
C GLY A 4 -15.12 -19.12 -20.11
N THR A 5 -14.23 -19.39 -19.18
CA THR A 5 -14.51 -20.09 -17.93
C THR A 5 -14.17 -19.21 -16.74
N GLY A 6 -15.02 -19.22 -15.73
CA GLY A 6 -14.88 -18.44 -14.51
C GLY A 6 -15.80 -18.91 -13.42
N TYR A 7 -15.96 -18.13 -12.37
CA TYR A 7 -16.90 -18.44 -11.32
C TYR A 7 -18.01 -17.40 -11.20
N PHE A 8 -19.12 -17.87 -10.68
CA PHE A 8 -20.37 -17.15 -10.55
C PHE A 8 -20.78 -17.06 -9.08
N ASN A 9 -21.17 -15.86 -8.64
CA ASN A 9 -21.77 -15.61 -7.35
C ASN A 9 -22.95 -14.64 -7.51
N SER A 10 -24.17 -15.11 -7.32
CA SER A 10 -25.39 -14.30 -7.44
C SER A 10 -25.61 -13.31 -6.30
N ARG A 11 -24.82 -13.40 -5.22
CA ARG A 11 -24.98 -12.56 -4.03
C ARG A 11 -24.25 -11.22 -4.12
N CYS A 12 -23.29 -11.07 -5.03
CA CYS A 12 -22.47 -9.87 -5.15
C CYS A 12 -22.74 -9.08 -6.44
N SER A 13 -22.39 -7.80 -6.44
CA SER A 13 -22.55 -6.93 -7.59
C SER A 13 -21.72 -7.37 -8.81
N ILE A 14 -20.52 -7.93 -8.57
CA ILE A 14 -19.71 -8.56 -9.61
C ILE A 14 -20.08 -10.04 -9.66
N THR A 15 -21.14 -10.35 -10.38
CA THR A 15 -21.74 -11.67 -10.44
C THR A 15 -20.85 -12.73 -11.09
N VAL A 16 -20.02 -12.34 -12.08
CA VAL A 16 -19.14 -13.26 -12.81
C VAL A 16 -17.71 -12.74 -12.76
N ARG A 17 -16.77 -13.61 -12.41
CA ARG A 17 -15.33 -13.34 -12.52
C ARG A 17 -14.70 -14.34 -13.48
N LEU A 18 -14.27 -13.84 -14.63
CA LEU A 18 -13.64 -14.64 -15.66
C LEU A 18 -12.21 -15.01 -15.24
N LEU A 19 -11.88 -16.30 -15.36
CA LEU A 19 -10.53 -16.82 -15.07
C LEU A 19 -9.72 -17.06 -16.33
N THR A 20 -10.39 -17.48 -17.42
CA THR A 20 -9.75 -17.72 -18.70
C THR A 20 -10.71 -17.55 -19.86
N TRP A 21 -10.18 -17.07 -20.99
CA TRP A 21 -10.89 -17.01 -22.28
C TRP A 21 -10.83 -18.33 -23.04
N GLN A 22 -9.99 -19.26 -22.59
CA GLN A 22 -9.77 -20.54 -23.26
C GLN A 22 -10.78 -21.58 -22.77
N ASP A 23 -10.98 -22.61 -23.59
CA ASP A 23 -11.75 -23.78 -23.21
C ASP A 23 -10.86 -24.75 -22.43
N GLU A 24 -10.65 -24.43 -21.16
CA GLU A 24 -9.83 -25.25 -20.26
C GLU A 24 -10.54 -25.41 -18.90
N ALA A 25 -10.20 -26.50 -18.22
CA ALA A 25 -10.68 -26.77 -16.87
C ALA A 25 -9.96 -25.89 -15.85
N ILE A 26 -10.72 -25.38 -14.87
CA ILE A 26 -10.16 -24.68 -13.69
C ILE A 26 -9.82 -25.75 -12.64
N ASP A 27 -8.74 -26.46 -12.91
CA ASP A 27 -8.24 -27.55 -12.06
C ASP A 27 -6.96 -27.13 -11.28
N VAL A 28 -6.37 -28.10 -10.59
CA VAL A 28 -5.11 -27.95 -9.85
C VAL A 28 -3.99 -27.42 -10.74
N ARG A 29 -3.91 -27.87 -11.99
CA ARG A 29 -2.86 -27.48 -12.95
C ARG A 29 -3.04 -26.04 -13.39
N PHE A 30 -4.27 -25.61 -13.63
CA PHE A 30 -4.60 -24.22 -13.95
C PHE A 30 -4.15 -23.27 -12.83
N ILE A 31 -4.57 -23.55 -11.60
CA ILE A 31 -4.25 -22.72 -10.44
C ILE A 31 -2.73 -22.69 -10.20
N ARG A 32 -2.06 -23.84 -10.28
CA ARG A 32 -0.60 -23.93 -10.16
C ARG A 32 0.11 -23.02 -11.15
N ARG A 33 -0.23 -23.11 -12.44
CA ARG A 33 0.36 -22.29 -13.49
C ARG A 33 0.21 -20.79 -13.21
N ARG A 34 -0.96 -20.32 -12.74
CA ARG A 34 -1.19 -18.93 -12.36
C ARG A 34 -0.31 -18.49 -11.19
N ILE A 35 -0.19 -19.35 -10.21
CA ILE A 35 0.63 -19.12 -9.02
C ILE A 35 2.13 -19.06 -9.38
N GLU A 36 2.61 -20.00 -10.19
CA GLU A 36 4.00 -20.02 -10.64
C GLU A 36 4.34 -18.81 -11.52
N SER A 37 3.41 -18.37 -12.37
CA SER A 37 3.56 -17.14 -13.16
C SER A 37 3.68 -15.90 -12.27
N ALA A 38 2.82 -15.78 -11.24
CA ALA A 38 2.88 -14.69 -10.29
C ALA A 38 4.21 -14.68 -9.52
N PHE A 39 4.71 -15.84 -9.11
CA PHE A 39 5.99 -15.99 -8.42
C PHE A 39 7.17 -15.60 -9.34
N ALA A 40 7.19 -16.09 -10.58
CA ALA A 40 8.22 -15.76 -11.55
C ALA A 40 8.29 -14.24 -11.83
N LEU A 41 7.13 -13.57 -11.91
CA LEU A 41 7.09 -12.10 -12.05
C LEU A 41 7.80 -11.41 -10.88
N ARG A 42 7.53 -11.83 -9.63
CA ARG A 42 8.17 -11.25 -8.45
C ARG A 42 9.67 -11.50 -8.42
N GLN A 43 10.11 -12.71 -8.77
CA GLN A 43 11.53 -13.01 -8.89
C GLN A 43 12.26 -12.14 -9.91
N ALA A 44 11.60 -11.79 -11.02
CA ALA A 44 12.17 -10.96 -12.06
C ALA A 44 12.20 -9.46 -11.72
N MET A 45 11.22 -8.98 -10.95
CA MET A 45 10.96 -7.55 -10.78
C MET A 45 11.35 -6.97 -9.41
N LEU A 46 11.49 -7.82 -8.39
CA LEU A 46 11.80 -7.33 -7.05
C LEU A 46 13.29 -6.99 -6.91
N PRO A 47 13.61 -5.88 -6.22
CA PRO A 47 14.99 -5.59 -5.87
C PRO A 47 15.61 -6.69 -5.01
N PRO A 48 16.94 -6.92 -5.10
CA PRO A 48 17.65 -7.84 -4.24
C PRO A 48 17.38 -7.58 -2.75
N ARG A 49 17.40 -8.64 -1.92
CA ARG A 49 17.13 -8.57 -0.47
C ARG A 49 15.76 -8.03 -0.09
N THR A 50 14.76 -8.14 -0.96
CA THR A 50 13.37 -7.84 -0.61
C THR A 50 12.73 -9.07 -0.01
N THR A 51 12.42 -9.05 1.29
CA THR A 51 11.80 -10.17 2.02
C THR A 51 10.35 -9.89 2.42
N GLY A 52 9.82 -8.68 2.11
CA GLY A 52 8.43 -8.30 2.26
C GLY A 52 7.84 -7.90 0.91
N TYR A 53 6.87 -8.68 0.36
CA TYR A 53 6.28 -8.37 -0.94
C TYR A 53 4.92 -9.06 -1.13
N ARG A 54 4.11 -8.50 -2.03
CA ARG A 54 2.87 -9.13 -2.48
C ARG A 54 3.17 -10.21 -3.51
N LEU A 55 2.86 -11.45 -3.17
CA LEU A 55 3.06 -12.61 -4.05
C LEU A 55 1.90 -12.80 -5.01
N ILE A 56 0.65 -12.60 -4.55
CA ILE A 56 -0.55 -12.68 -5.38
C ILE A 56 -1.39 -11.42 -5.13
N ASN A 57 -1.70 -10.70 -6.20
CA ASN A 57 -2.49 -9.47 -6.20
C ASN A 57 -3.84 -9.64 -6.90
N GLY A 58 -4.63 -10.63 -6.50
CA GLY A 58 -5.99 -10.81 -6.95
C GLY A 58 -6.15 -10.82 -8.48
N GLU A 59 -6.97 -9.92 -8.96
CA GLU A 59 -7.28 -9.73 -10.38
C GLU A 59 -6.06 -9.37 -11.22
N GLY A 60 -5.07 -8.72 -10.62
CA GLY A 60 -3.79 -8.37 -11.27
C GLY A 60 -2.97 -9.60 -11.66
N ASP A 61 -3.07 -10.68 -10.91
CA ASP A 61 -2.44 -11.97 -11.21
C ASP A 61 -3.43 -13.00 -11.79
N PHE A 62 -4.61 -12.54 -12.23
CA PHE A 62 -5.66 -13.39 -12.78
C PHE A 62 -6.15 -14.48 -11.81
N LEU A 63 -6.11 -14.16 -10.51
CA LEU A 63 -6.63 -14.97 -9.39
C LEU A 63 -7.59 -14.13 -8.53
N PRO A 64 -8.76 -13.74 -9.05
CA PRO A 64 -9.68 -12.79 -8.45
C PRO A 64 -10.01 -13.12 -6.99
N GLY A 65 -9.92 -12.09 -6.13
CA GLY A 65 -10.24 -12.20 -4.73
C GLY A 65 -9.20 -12.94 -3.88
N LEU A 66 -8.03 -13.28 -4.42
CA LEU A 66 -6.96 -13.95 -3.71
C LEU A 66 -5.77 -13.01 -3.49
N VAL A 67 -5.41 -12.78 -2.24
CA VAL A 67 -4.21 -12.00 -1.88
C VAL A 67 -3.28 -12.86 -1.05
N PHE A 68 -1.99 -12.83 -1.39
CA PHE A 68 -0.92 -13.42 -0.58
C PHE A 68 0.24 -12.43 -0.47
N ASP A 69 0.62 -12.12 0.76
CA ASP A 69 1.79 -11.33 1.09
C ASP A 69 2.83 -12.19 1.80
N VAL A 70 4.09 -12.02 1.41
CA VAL A 70 5.25 -12.65 2.04
C VAL A 70 5.84 -11.66 3.05
N TYR A 71 6.10 -12.13 4.26
CA TYR A 71 6.80 -11.41 5.29
C TYR A 71 7.88 -12.32 5.91
N GLY A 72 9.09 -12.26 5.34
CA GLY A 72 10.16 -13.19 5.70
C GLY A 72 9.75 -14.63 5.46
N ASP A 73 9.75 -15.45 6.51
CA ASP A 73 9.39 -16.86 6.46
C ASP A 73 7.88 -17.12 6.66
N PHE A 74 7.07 -16.08 6.80
CA PHE A 74 5.62 -16.19 7.00
C PHE A 74 4.85 -15.66 5.80
N LEU A 75 3.68 -16.24 5.56
CA LEU A 75 2.72 -15.76 4.57
C LEU A 75 1.47 -15.23 5.27
N VAL A 76 0.92 -14.15 4.74
CA VAL A 76 -0.40 -13.66 5.12
C VAL A 76 -1.33 -13.72 3.93
N CYS A 77 -2.47 -14.37 4.07
CA CYS A 77 -3.41 -14.54 2.97
C CYS A 77 -4.78 -13.93 3.26
N GLN A 78 -5.46 -13.56 2.17
CA GLN A 78 -6.85 -13.11 2.19
C GLN A 78 -7.61 -13.81 1.08
N PHE A 79 -8.76 -14.40 1.43
CA PHE A 79 -9.71 -15.01 0.50
C PHE A 79 -10.97 -14.13 0.46
N MET A 80 -10.99 -13.15 -0.44
CA MET A 80 -12.00 -12.09 -0.46
C MET A 80 -13.22 -12.42 -1.33
N ALA A 81 -13.11 -13.41 -2.24
CA ALA A 81 -14.21 -13.89 -3.06
C ALA A 81 -14.63 -15.30 -2.67
N ALA A 82 -15.90 -15.65 -2.85
CA ALA A 82 -16.45 -16.95 -2.50
C ALA A 82 -15.70 -18.12 -3.19
N ALA A 83 -15.38 -17.97 -4.48
CA ALA A 83 -14.64 -18.99 -5.21
C ALA A 83 -13.18 -19.10 -4.75
N ALA A 84 -12.52 -17.97 -4.44
CA ALA A 84 -11.19 -18.01 -3.83
C ALA A 84 -11.21 -18.77 -2.50
N ASN A 85 -12.26 -18.59 -1.70
CA ASN A 85 -12.43 -19.29 -0.43
C ASN A 85 -12.66 -20.80 -0.62
N ILE A 86 -13.34 -21.24 -1.69
CA ILE A 86 -13.50 -22.67 -2.04
C ILE A 86 -12.14 -23.30 -2.39
N LEU A 87 -11.26 -22.55 -3.04
CA LEU A 87 -9.94 -23.02 -3.45
C LEU A 87 -8.88 -22.95 -2.33
N LYS A 88 -9.27 -22.53 -1.12
CA LYS A 88 -8.36 -22.23 0.00
C LYS A 88 -7.38 -23.36 0.28
N SER A 89 -7.84 -24.58 0.55
CA SER A 89 -6.97 -25.72 0.88
C SER A 89 -5.94 -25.99 -0.21
N LEU A 90 -6.38 -26.02 -1.46
CA LEU A 90 -5.55 -26.24 -2.64
C LEU A 90 -4.44 -25.17 -2.77
N VAL A 91 -4.82 -23.90 -2.62
CA VAL A 91 -3.88 -22.77 -2.73
C VAL A 91 -2.86 -22.80 -1.59
N ILE A 92 -3.27 -23.13 -0.36
CA ILE A 92 -2.36 -23.26 0.79
C ILE A 92 -1.34 -24.38 0.55
N GLU A 93 -1.77 -25.57 0.14
CA GLU A 93 -0.87 -26.70 -0.18
C GLU A 93 0.18 -26.31 -1.23
N MET A 94 -0.24 -25.63 -2.30
CA MET A 94 0.67 -25.17 -3.34
C MET A 94 1.67 -24.12 -2.83
N ARG A 95 1.26 -23.23 -1.89
CA ARG A 95 2.14 -22.24 -1.30
C ARG A 95 3.18 -22.86 -0.41
N VAL A 96 2.80 -23.85 0.39
CA VAL A 96 3.73 -24.63 1.22
C VAL A 96 4.77 -25.31 0.35
N ALA A 97 4.36 -25.98 -0.74
CA ALA A 97 5.26 -26.66 -1.65
C ALA A 97 6.25 -25.72 -2.39
N LEU A 98 5.83 -24.47 -2.69
CA LEU A 98 6.64 -23.53 -3.46
C LEU A 98 7.62 -22.73 -2.59
N LEU A 99 7.21 -22.30 -1.40
CA LEU A 99 7.97 -21.35 -0.58
C LEU A 99 8.47 -21.94 0.74
N SER A 100 7.97 -23.12 1.15
CA SER A 100 8.30 -23.77 2.43
C SER A 100 8.25 -22.79 3.63
N PRO A 101 7.15 -22.03 3.81
CA PRO A 101 7.06 -21.05 4.88
C PRO A 101 7.06 -21.72 6.25
N GLN A 102 7.37 -20.98 7.32
CA GLN A 102 7.19 -21.47 8.69
C GLN A 102 5.71 -21.49 9.08
N GLY A 103 4.91 -20.56 8.57
CA GLY A 103 3.49 -20.51 8.85
C GLY A 103 2.72 -19.64 7.84
N ILE A 104 1.41 -19.90 7.75
CA ILE A 104 0.46 -19.11 6.94
C ILE A 104 -0.66 -18.63 7.85
N TYR A 105 -0.86 -17.32 7.88
CA TYR A 105 -1.91 -16.65 8.63
C TYR A 105 -2.97 -16.09 7.67
N GLU A 106 -4.23 -16.41 7.91
CA GLU A 106 -5.35 -15.82 7.19
C GLU A 106 -5.81 -14.55 7.89
N LYS A 107 -6.02 -13.48 7.10
CA LYS A 107 -6.60 -12.22 7.57
C LYS A 107 -7.66 -11.74 6.58
N SER A 108 -8.70 -12.55 6.43
CA SER A 108 -9.81 -12.35 5.49
C SER A 108 -10.94 -11.59 6.17
N GLU A 109 -10.89 -10.25 6.14
CA GLU A 109 -11.80 -9.36 6.84
C GLU A 109 -12.26 -8.21 5.94
N GLY A 110 -13.45 -7.65 6.24
CA GLY A 110 -13.97 -6.45 5.59
C GLY A 110 -15.32 -6.62 4.87
N SER A 111 -15.88 -5.49 4.42
CA SER A 111 -17.21 -5.43 3.80
C SER A 111 -17.32 -6.24 2.52
N VAL A 112 -16.27 -6.25 1.69
CA VAL A 112 -16.23 -7.02 0.43
C VAL A 112 -16.53 -8.51 0.67
N ARG A 113 -16.00 -9.05 1.77
CA ARG A 113 -16.23 -10.44 2.14
C ARG A 113 -17.70 -10.72 2.49
N HIS A 114 -18.33 -9.78 3.21
CA HIS A 114 -19.76 -9.87 3.52
C HIS A 114 -20.65 -9.78 2.26
N GLU A 115 -20.27 -8.93 1.29
CA GLU A 115 -20.95 -8.85 0.00
C GLU A 115 -20.84 -10.16 -0.79
N GLU A 116 -19.75 -10.91 -0.64
CA GLU A 116 -19.57 -12.25 -1.22
C GLU A 116 -20.33 -13.35 -0.45
N GLY A 117 -20.96 -13.03 0.68
CA GLY A 117 -21.67 -13.97 1.54
C GLY A 117 -20.76 -14.77 2.48
N LEU A 118 -19.57 -14.26 2.76
CA LEU A 118 -18.55 -14.88 3.61
C LEU A 118 -18.45 -14.17 4.96
N LEU A 119 -18.12 -14.93 6.01
CA LEU A 119 -17.80 -14.38 7.33
C LEU A 119 -16.34 -13.95 7.39
N ASN A 120 -16.04 -12.98 8.25
CA ASN A 120 -14.65 -12.62 8.56
C ASN A 120 -13.92 -13.81 9.18
N THR A 121 -12.65 -13.99 8.80
CA THR A 121 -11.81 -15.09 9.27
C THR A 121 -10.39 -14.56 9.51
N ALA A 122 -9.86 -14.83 10.70
CA ALA A 122 -8.48 -14.56 11.06
C ALA A 122 -7.92 -15.73 11.85
N GLY A 123 -6.66 -16.10 11.61
CA GLY A 123 -5.98 -17.16 12.34
C GLY A 123 -4.96 -17.94 11.51
N VAL A 124 -4.24 -18.82 12.16
CA VAL A 124 -3.28 -19.73 11.52
C VAL A 124 -4.05 -20.77 10.70
N VAL A 125 -3.66 -20.90 9.43
CA VAL A 125 -4.26 -21.89 8.51
C VAL A 125 -3.27 -22.98 8.13
N TRP A 126 -1.99 -22.77 8.39
CA TRP A 126 -0.93 -23.78 8.23
C TRP A 126 0.32 -23.41 9.05
N GLY A 127 1.02 -24.42 9.57
CA GLY A 127 2.30 -24.25 10.25
C GLY A 127 2.22 -23.53 11.59
N GLN A 128 3.22 -22.70 11.85
CA GLN A 128 3.37 -21.96 13.11
C GLN A 128 2.59 -20.64 13.09
N GLU A 129 2.23 -20.17 14.29
CA GLU A 129 1.70 -18.81 14.45
C GLU A 129 2.80 -17.78 14.21
N PRO A 130 2.52 -16.71 13.44
CA PRO A 130 3.47 -15.63 13.26
C PRO A 130 3.84 -14.98 14.61
N PRO A 131 5.13 -14.66 14.84
CA PRO A 131 5.52 -13.89 16.02
C PRO A 131 4.84 -12.52 16.02
N SER A 132 4.77 -11.88 17.19
CA SER A 132 4.17 -10.54 17.33
C SER A 132 4.81 -9.49 16.43
N LEU A 133 6.10 -9.65 16.12
CA LEU A 133 6.87 -8.85 15.18
C LEU A 133 7.62 -9.75 14.21
N ILE A 134 7.37 -9.60 12.94
CA ILE A 134 8.18 -10.20 11.86
C ILE A 134 9.11 -9.13 11.31
N THR A 135 10.37 -9.47 11.07
CA THR A 135 11.32 -8.57 10.41
C THR A 135 11.33 -8.82 8.91
N ILE A 136 11.20 -7.75 8.12
CA ILE A 136 11.41 -7.78 6.68
C ILE A 136 12.52 -6.81 6.27
N GLU A 137 13.08 -7.04 5.10
CA GLU A 137 14.02 -6.12 4.42
C GLU A 137 13.39 -5.54 3.17
N GLU A 138 13.53 -4.22 3.00
CA GLU A 138 13.09 -3.46 1.84
C GLU A 138 13.99 -2.24 1.63
N ASN A 139 14.50 -2.02 0.42
CA ASN A 139 15.32 -0.85 0.07
C ASN A 139 16.54 -0.63 1.00
N GLY A 140 17.12 -1.71 1.53
CA GLY A 140 18.23 -1.67 2.47
C GLY A 140 17.85 -1.24 3.90
N CYS A 141 16.54 -1.20 4.20
CA CYS A 141 16.00 -0.93 5.54
C CYS A 141 15.33 -2.18 6.09
N ARG A 142 15.33 -2.33 7.42
CA ARG A 142 14.58 -3.33 8.17
C ARG A 142 13.26 -2.75 8.66
N PHE A 143 12.18 -3.52 8.56
CA PHE A 143 10.87 -3.13 9.09
C PHE A 143 10.28 -4.25 9.93
N PHE A 144 9.77 -3.90 11.10
CA PHE A 144 9.00 -4.77 11.95
C PHE A 144 7.54 -4.72 11.54
N ILE A 145 6.96 -5.89 11.32
CA ILE A 145 5.60 -6.07 10.82
C ILE A 145 4.75 -6.73 11.89
N GLN A 146 3.57 -6.19 12.14
CA GLN A 146 2.55 -6.76 13.01
C GLN A 146 1.42 -7.34 12.15
N VAL A 147 1.41 -8.65 11.96
CA VAL A 147 0.40 -9.32 11.12
C VAL A 147 -0.98 -9.27 11.77
N GLN A 148 -1.08 -9.62 13.05
CA GLN A 148 -2.36 -9.77 13.74
C GLN A 148 -3.07 -8.44 13.96
N SER A 149 -2.35 -7.42 14.45
CA SER A 149 -2.89 -6.10 14.84
C SER A 149 -2.64 -4.98 13.83
N GLY A 150 -1.76 -5.19 12.85
CA GLY A 150 -1.38 -4.18 11.85
C GLY A 150 -2.48 -3.90 10.83
N GLN A 151 -2.35 -2.78 10.14
CA GLN A 151 -3.24 -2.42 9.03
C GLN A 151 -2.99 -3.32 7.81
N LYS A 152 -4.01 -3.49 6.95
CA LYS A 152 -3.97 -4.42 5.82
C LYS A 152 -3.53 -5.81 6.30
N THR A 153 -2.56 -6.40 5.62
CA THR A 153 -1.91 -7.67 6.01
C THR A 153 -0.75 -7.50 6.99
N GLY A 154 -0.37 -6.24 7.29
CA GLY A 154 0.71 -5.89 8.23
C GLY A 154 1.55 -4.70 7.79
N PHE A 155 1.73 -4.48 6.48
CA PHE A 155 2.53 -3.39 5.91
C PHE A 155 1.96 -2.89 4.57
N PHE A 156 2.36 -1.67 4.16
CA PHE A 156 1.97 -1.06 2.89
C PHE A 156 3.00 -1.39 1.81
N LEU A 157 2.99 -2.63 1.34
CA LEU A 157 3.94 -3.15 0.34
C LEU A 157 3.84 -2.42 -1.01
N ASP A 158 2.67 -1.92 -1.34
CA ASP A 158 2.37 -1.15 -2.55
C ASP A 158 3.20 0.15 -2.67
N GLN A 159 3.65 0.73 -1.56
CA GLN A 159 4.44 1.96 -1.53
C GLN A 159 5.97 1.76 -1.64
N ARG A 160 6.46 0.53 -1.83
CA ARG A 160 7.92 0.22 -1.88
C ARG A 160 8.70 1.13 -2.82
N ASN A 161 8.27 1.23 -4.07
CA ASN A 161 8.97 2.00 -5.10
C ASN A 161 8.89 3.50 -4.80
N ASN A 162 7.77 3.96 -4.27
CA ASN A 162 7.57 5.36 -3.89
C ASN A 162 8.45 5.72 -2.68
N ARG A 163 8.61 4.82 -1.69
CA ARG A 163 9.56 5.01 -0.58
C ARG A 163 11.01 5.11 -1.07
N ALA A 164 11.42 4.26 -2.02
CA ALA A 164 12.75 4.31 -2.62
C ALA A 164 12.98 5.63 -3.35
N LEU A 165 12.02 6.09 -4.12
CA LEU A 165 12.09 7.37 -4.84
C LEU A 165 12.21 8.56 -3.87
N VAL A 166 11.36 8.64 -2.84
CA VAL A 166 11.44 9.67 -1.81
C VAL A 166 12.81 9.65 -1.12
N GLY A 167 13.29 8.46 -0.75
CA GLY A 167 14.61 8.31 -0.13
C GLY A 167 15.73 8.86 -1.01
N SER A 168 15.75 8.53 -2.30
CA SER A 168 16.80 8.99 -3.24
C SER A 168 16.88 10.51 -3.39
N LEU A 169 15.80 11.22 -3.08
CA LEU A 169 15.68 12.68 -3.19
C LEU A 169 15.83 13.40 -1.85
N SER A 170 16.05 12.67 -0.76
CA SER A 170 16.01 13.21 0.61
C SER A 170 17.38 13.58 1.20
N ARG A 171 18.50 13.28 0.53
CA ARG A 171 19.84 13.56 1.06
C ARG A 171 20.03 15.06 1.40
N GLY A 172 20.39 15.33 2.65
CA GLY A 172 20.60 16.70 3.17
C GLY A 172 19.31 17.52 3.28
N LYS A 173 18.13 16.90 3.15
CA LYS A 173 16.82 17.55 3.15
C LYS A 173 16.08 17.39 4.48
N ARG A 174 15.19 18.32 4.76
CA ARG A 174 14.20 18.26 5.85
C ARG A 174 12.91 17.65 5.28
N LEU A 175 12.50 16.52 5.83
CA LEU A 175 11.36 15.77 5.32
C LEU A 175 10.23 15.71 6.36
N LEU A 176 9.00 16.03 5.93
CA LEU A 176 7.77 15.73 6.66
C LEU A 176 7.14 14.46 6.09
N ASN A 177 6.96 13.45 6.94
CA ASN A 177 6.25 12.21 6.66
C ASN A 177 4.88 12.27 7.33
N GLY A 178 3.87 12.76 6.63
CA GLY A 178 2.49 12.86 7.11
C GLY A 178 1.71 11.57 6.92
N PHE A 179 0.85 11.22 7.90
CA PHE A 179 0.16 9.92 7.99
C PHE A 179 1.17 8.77 8.00
N SER A 180 2.17 8.92 8.86
CA SER A 180 3.42 8.15 8.77
C SER A 180 3.27 6.66 9.06
N TYR A 181 2.19 6.21 9.69
CA TYR A 181 1.99 4.83 10.16
C TYR A 181 3.26 4.31 10.85
N SER A 182 3.86 3.22 10.34
CA SER A 182 5.09 2.62 10.88
C SER A 182 6.40 3.31 10.45
N GLY A 183 6.32 4.52 9.88
CA GLY A 183 7.47 5.36 9.57
C GLY A 183 8.16 5.09 8.22
N GLY A 184 7.59 4.25 7.35
CA GLY A 184 8.28 3.70 6.17
C GLY A 184 8.99 4.73 5.29
N PHE A 185 8.33 5.83 4.88
CA PHE A 185 8.96 6.88 4.07
C PHE A 185 10.08 7.60 4.80
N GLY A 186 9.84 7.95 6.08
CA GLY A 186 10.82 8.66 6.91
C GLY A 186 12.08 7.85 7.15
N ILE A 187 11.96 6.55 7.40
CA ILE A 187 13.09 5.63 7.65
C ILE A 187 13.95 5.51 6.40
N VAL A 188 13.34 5.29 5.22
CA VAL A 188 14.11 5.21 3.96
C VAL A 188 14.79 6.55 3.66
N ALA A 189 14.12 7.68 3.91
CA ALA A 189 14.71 9.01 3.74
C ALA A 189 15.92 9.24 4.68
N ALA A 190 15.78 8.90 5.97
CA ALA A 190 16.87 9.01 6.95
C ALA A 190 18.06 8.12 6.58
N LYS A 191 17.81 6.87 6.17
CA LYS A 191 18.86 5.94 5.71
C LYS A 191 19.62 6.44 4.49
N GLN A 192 18.95 7.23 3.64
CA GLN A 192 19.56 7.89 2.47
C GLN A 192 20.18 9.25 2.78
N GLY A 193 20.22 9.65 4.05
CA GLY A 193 20.93 10.84 4.51
C GLY A 193 20.08 12.10 4.58
N ALA A 194 18.78 12.00 4.84
CA ALA A 194 17.96 13.16 5.21
C ALA A 194 18.56 13.85 6.44
N GLN A 195 18.56 15.19 6.45
CA GLN A 195 19.08 15.98 7.56
C GLN A 195 18.13 15.93 8.77
N ARG A 196 16.83 15.93 8.52
CA ARG A 196 15.78 15.87 9.53
C ARG A 196 14.56 15.16 8.96
N VAL A 197 13.92 14.36 9.78
CA VAL A 197 12.67 13.66 9.45
C VAL A 197 11.66 13.89 10.57
N VAL A 198 10.52 14.46 10.24
CA VAL A 198 9.39 14.59 11.16
C VAL A 198 8.29 13.64 10.69
N SER A 199 7.97 12.63 11.48
CA SER A 199 6.91 11.65 11.22
C SER A 199 5.68 11.97 12.08
N VAL A 200 4.54 12.23 11.44
CA VAL A 200 3.29 12.61 12.11
C VAL A 200 2.22 11.57 11.84
N ASP A 201 1.59 11.07 12.90
CA ASP A 201 0.42 10.18 12.82
C ASP A 201 -0.48 10.39 14.03
N SER A 202 -1.77 10.16 13.89
CA SER A 202 -2.73 10.24 15.01
C SER A 202 -2.70 9.01 15.92
N SER A 203 -2.19 7.88 15.43
CA SER A 203 -2.14 6.60 16.13
C SER A 203 -0.86 6.47 16.97
N ALA A 204 -1.00 6.46 18.29
CA ALA A 204 0.12 6.17 19.21
C ALA A 204 0.76 4.80 18.95
N ALA A 205 -0.04 3.78 18.60
CA ALA A 205 0.46 2.43 18.29
C ALA A 205 1.29 2.42 17.00
N ALA A 206 0.87 3.15 15.97
CA ALA A 206 1.64 3.31 14.73
C ALA A 206 2.98 4.00 14.98
N LEU A 207 3.00 5.08 15.77
CA LEU A 207 4.23 5.78 16.14
C LEU A 207 5.14 4.95 17.06
N HIS A 208 4.58 4.11 17.91
CA HIS A 208 5.39 3.18 18.68
C HIS A 208 6.15 2.22 17.74
N LEU A 209 5.45 1.64 16.77
CA LEU A 209 6.08 0.78 15.75
C LEU A 209 7.08 1.57 14.89
N ALA A 210 6.79 2.83 14.56
CA ALA A 210 7.71 3.70 13.83
C ALA A 210 9.02 3.94 14.58
N ARG A 211 8.96 4.15 15.90
CA ARG A 211 10.16 4.27 16.75
C ARG A 211 10.95 2.96 16.82
N GLN A 212 10.27 1.82 16.94
CA GLN A 212 10.94 0.51 16.88
C GLN A 212 11.64 0.30 15.54
N ASN A 213 10.98 0.64 14.42
CA ASN A 213 11.57 0.58 13.10
C ASN A 213 12.76 1.55 12.94
N TRP A 214 12.67 2.74 13.51
CA TRP A 214 13.75 3.73 13.53
C TRP A 214 14.99 3.17 14.23
N GLN A 215 14.82 2.66 15.43
CA GLN A 215 15.88 2.02 16.22
C GLN A 215 16.45 0.77 15.54
N GLY A 216 15.57 -0.08 14.95
CA GLY A 216 15.96 -1.27 14.21
C GLY A 216 16.80 -1.00 12.97
N ASN A 217 16.87 0.23 12.50
CA ASN A 217 17.74 0.68 11.41
C ASN A 217 18.98 1.46 11.89
N ASP A 218 19.24 1.51 13.18
CA ASP A 218 20.36 2.22 13.78
C ASP A 218 20.40 3.72 13.39
N LEU A 219 19.21 4.34 13.27
CA LEU A 219 19.08 5.75 12.89
C LEU A 219 19.23 6.66 14.12
N PRO A 220 19.94 7.79 14.01
CA PRO A 220 20.17 8.67 15.16
C PRO A 220 18.89 9.43 15.55
N ASP A 221 18.58 9.50 16.84
CA ASP A 221 17.42 10.21 17.37
C ASP A 221 17.47 11.73 17.09
N THR A 222 18.66 12.27 16.84
CA THR A 222 18.84 13.69 16.47
C THR A 222 18.29 14.03 15.09
N VAL A 223 18.08 13.04 14.24
CA VAL A 223 17.51 13.20 12.87
C VAL A 223 16.01 13.01 12.85
N GLY A 224 15.48 12.12 13.70
CA GLY A 224 14.09 11.69 13.67
C GLY A 224 13.23 12.25 14.79
N GLU A 225 12.04 12.72 14.44
CA GLU A 225 11.00 13.12 15.40
C GLU A 225 9.69 12.42 15.06
N HIS A 226 8.99 11.93 16.10
CA HIS A 226 7.73 11.19 15.96
C HIS A 226 6.63 11.89 16.77
N ILE A 227 5.72 12.57 16.11
CA ILE A 227 4.70 13.45 16.69
C ILE A 227 3.33 12.80 16.58
N GLN A 228 2.66 12.62 17.72
CA GLN A 228 1.27 12.20 17.74
C GLN A 228 0.36 13.42 17.58
N ALA A 229 -0.20 13.59 16.38
CA ALA A 229 -1.12 14.69 16.09
C ALA A 229 -2.09 14.33 14.95
N ASP A 230 -3.21 15.03 14.90
CA ASP A 230 -4.04 15.10 13.71
C ASP A 230 -3.28 15.85 12.61
N MET A 231 -3.16 15.25 11.43
CA MET A 231 -2.35 15.81 10.34
C MET A 231 -2.91 17.14 9.80
N PHE A 232 -4.23 17.32 9.82
CA PHE A 232 -4.85 18.58 9.38
C PHE A 232 -4.47 19.72 10.34
N SER A 233 -4.51 19.48 11.64
CA SER A 233 -4.11 20.42 12.67
C SER A 233 -2.62 20.72 12.59
N TYR A 234 -1.79 19.69 12.52
CA TYR A 234 -0.33 19.83 12.41
C TYR A 234 0.07 20.73 11.22
N LEU A 235 -0.47 20.48 10.03
CA LEU A 235 -0.15 21.26 8.83
C LEU A 235 -0.57 22.73 8.93
N ARG A 236 -1.58 23.06 9.73
CA ARG A 236 -2.03 24.45 9.93
C ARG A 236 -1.21 25.18 10.99
N GLU A 237 -0.73 24.46 11.99
CA GLU A 237 -0.10 25.04 13.18
C GLU A 237 1.41 25.11 13.08
N THR A 238 2.03 24.18 12.32
CA THR A 238 3.48 24.17 12.17
C THR A 238 3.97 25.36 11.37
N THR A 239 5.06 25.96 11.87
CA THR A 239 5.83 26.99 11.16
C THR A 239 7.13 26.43 10.58
N GLU A 240 7.38 25.13 10.76
CA GLU A 240 8.57 24.46 10.27
C GLU A 240 8.54 24.36 8.74
N VAL A 241 9.65 24.70 8.10
CA VAL A 241 9.81 24.59 6.65
C VAL A 241 10.43 23.25 6.30
N PHE A 242 9.89 22.57 5.30
CA PHE A 242 10.36 21.29 4.80
C PHE A 242 10.76 21.39 3.33
N ASP A 243 11.82 20.68 2.94
CA ASP A 243 12.22 20.57 1.54
C ASP A 243 11.42 19.50 0.80
N VAL A 244 10.97 18.46 1.52
CA VAL A 244 10.21 17.34 1.01
C VAL A 244 9.03 17.07 1.95
N ILE A 245 7.83 16.97 1.42
CA ILE A 245 6.64 16.55 2.17
C ILE A 245 6.02 15.32 1.50
N VAL A 246 5.72 14.31 2.30
CA VAL A 246 4.96 13.11 1.90
C VAL A 246 3.61 13.14 2.59
N LEU A 247 2.54 13.02 1.82
CA LEU A 247 1.16 12.88 2.31
C LEU A 247 0.57 11.58 1.78
N ASP A 248 0.48 10.56 2.64
CA ASP A 248 -0.11 9.25 2.32
C ASP A 248 -1.31 8.95 3.24
N PRO A 249 -2.41 9.71 3.10
CA PRO A 249 -3.56 9.61 3.99
C PRO A 249 -4.33 8.30 3.80
N PRO A 250 -5.08 7.85 4.83
CA PRO A 250 -6.09 6.83 4.65
C PRO A 250 -7.16 7.29 3.66
N PRO A 251 -7.97 6.38 3.09
CA PRO A 251 -8.99 6.75 2.12
C PRO A 251 -10.02 7.70 2.75
N PHE A 252 -10.01 8.98 2.33
CA PHE A 252 -11.02 9.97 2.75
C PHE A 252 -12.38 9.73 2.09
N ILE A 253 -12.40 8.96 0.99
CA ILE A 253 -13.63 8.62 0.26
C ILE A 253 -13.78 7.10 0.29
N ARG A 254 -14.61 6.60 1.22
CA ARG A 254 -14.92 5.17 1.35
C ARG A 254 -16.17 4.78 0.57
N ARG A 255 -17.11 5.69 0.41
CA ARG A 255 -18.40 5.50 -0.29
C ARG A 255 -18.64 6.67 -1.25
N ARG A 256 -19.45 6.47 -2.27
CA ARG A 256 -19.81 7.55 -3.24
C ARG A 256 -20.37 8.80 -2.57
N GLN A 257 -21.13 8.66 -1.50
CA GLN A 257 -21.66 9.81 -0.75
C GLN A 257 -20.59 10.68 -0.09
N ASP A 258 -19.41 10.12 0.21
CA ASP A 258 -18.31 10.80 0.90
C ASP A 258 -17.43 11.62 -0.06
N VAL A 259 -17.66 11.54 -1.39
CA VAL A 259 -16.81 12.17 -2.42
C VAL A 259 -16.60 13.65 -2.16
N ARG A 260 -17.68 14.41 -1.91
CA ARG A 260 -17.59 15.88 -1.69
C ARG A 260 -16.76 16.23 -0.45
N ALA A 261 -16.91 15.50 0.64
CA ALA A 261 -16.17 15.73 1.87
C ALA A 261 -14.70 15.30 1.72
N GLY A 262 -14.46 14.14 1.11
CA GLY A 262 -13.10 13.63 0.91
C GLY A 262 -12.27 14.47 -0.05
N VAL A 263 -12.85 14.98 -1.14
CA VAL A 263 -12.19 15.93 -2.06
C VAL A 263 -11.76 17.20 -1.31
N LYS A 264 -12.60 17.73 -0.41
CA LYS A 264 -12.22 18.87 0.45
C LYS A 264 -11.04 18.52 1.36
N GLY A 265 -11.03 17.31 1.94
CA GLY A 265 -9.92 16.84 2.77
C GLY A 265 -8.61 16.75 1.98
N TYR A 266 -8.62 16.12 0.80
CA TYR A 266 -7.45 16.07 -0.09
C TYR A 266 -6.98 17.47 -0.51
N LYS A 267 -7.91 18.38 -0.85
CA LYS A 267 -7.57 19.77 -1.18
C LYS A 267 -6.88 20.45 0.00
N GLU A 268 -7.42 20.32 1.19
CA GLU A 268 -6.91 20.98 2.39
C GLU A 268 -5.49 20.57 2.74
N ILE A 269 -5.21 19.25 2.81
CA ILE A 269 -3.86 18.78 3.14
C ILE A 269 -2.83 19.18 2.09
N ASN A 270 -3.19 19.13 0.80
CA ASN A 270 -2.30 19.56 -0.29
C ASN A 270 -2.06 21.09 -0.24
N LEU A 271 -3.09 21.88 0.03
CA LEU A 271 -3.00 23.34 0.17
C LEU A 271 -2.01 23.72 1.28
N GLN A 272 -2.15 23.15 2.46
CA GLN A 272 -1.29 23.46 3.59
C GLN A 272 0.16 22.99 3.35
N ALA A 273 0.34 21.78 2.80
CA ALA A 273 1.66 21.28 2.43
C ALA A 273 2.37 22.19 1.41
N LEU A 274 1.66 22.66 0.39
CA LEU A 274 2.23 23.58 -0.62
C LEU A 274 2.62 24.94 -0.03
N ARG A 275 1.98 25.39 1.04
CA ARG A 275 2.37 26.61 1.77
C ARG A 275 3.66 26.46 2.55
N LEU A 276 3.90 25.26 3.10
CA LEU A 276 5.09 24.95 3.91
C LEU A 276 6.34 24.67 3.06
N LEU A 277 6.17 24.40 1.76
CA LEU A 277 7.28 24.12 0.87
C LEU A 277 7.90 25.41 0.30
N PRO A 278 9.24 25.55 0.29
CA PRO A 278 9.92 26.64 -0.41
C PRO A 278 9.87 26.45 -1.93
N PRO A 279 10.23 27.45 -2.73
CA PRO A 279 10.54 27.25 -4.14
C PRO A 279 11.57 26.13 -4.32
N GLY A 280 11.33 25.23 -5.28
CA GLY A 280 12.10 24.01 -5.47
C GLY A 280 11.74 22.85 -4.55
N GLY A 281 10.87 23.05 -3.55
CA GLY A 281 10.42 22.01 -2.64
C GLY A 281 9.58 20.95 -3.34
N LEU A 282 9.54 19.73 -2.77
CA LEU A 282 8.93 18.55 -3.34
C LEU A 282 7.73 18.08 -2.51
N LEU A 283 6.61 17.82 -3.17
CA LEU A 283 5.43 17.21 -2.56
C LEU A 283 5.16 15.85 -3.21
N PHE A 284 5.09 14.83 -2.37
CA PHE A 284 4.58 13.50 -2.72
C PHE A 284 3.20 13.35 -2.10
N SER A 285 2.17 13.35 -2.93
CA SER A 285 0.79 13.27 -2.45
C SER A 285 0.11 12.05 -3.02
N PHE A 286 -0.55 11.26 -2.15
CA PHE A 286 -1.18 10.00 -2.50
C PHE A 286 -2.67 9.98 -2.17
N SER A 287 -3.39 9.11 -2.86
CA SER A 287 -4.77 8.75 -2.56
C SER A 287 -5.02 7.27 -2.87
N CYS A 288 -5.52 6.53 -1.90
CA CYS A 288 -6.02 5.17 -2.07
C CYS A 288 -7.57 5.09 -2.16
N SER A 289 -8.25 6.23 -2.33
CA SER A 289 -9.71 6.29 -2.47
C SER A 289 -10.17 5.79 -3.84
N GLN A 290 -10.88 4.67 -3.90
CA GLN A 290 -11.39 4.08 -5.16
C GLN A 290 -12.33 5.02 -5.92
N HIS A 291 -13.15 5.79 -5.20
CA HIS A 291 -14.10 6.75 -5.80
C HIS A 291 -13.49 8.11 -6.16
N LEU A 292 -12.16 8.24 -6.17
CA LEU A 292 -11.44 9.42 -6.63
C LEU A 292 -10.51 9.03 -7.80
N PRO A 293 -10.96 9.18 -9.06
CA PRO A 293 -10.11 8.94 -10.22
C PRO A 293 -8.88 9.86 -10.24
N MET A 294 -7.80 9.46 -10.91
CA MET A 294 -6.57 10.27 -11.05
C MET A 294 -6.88 11.69 -11.58
N ARG A 295 -7.75 11.81 -12.57
CA ARG A 295 -8.16 13.10 -13.11
C ARG A 295 -8.69 14.05 -12.03
N ASP A 296 -9.58 13.55 -11.17
CA ASP A 296 -10.22 14.35 -10.12
C ASP A 296 -9.25 14.65 -8.97
N PHE A 297 -8.32 13.73 -8.69
CA PHE A 297 -7.22 13.94 -7.75
C PHE A 297 -6.29 15.06 -8.24
N LEU A 298 -5.91 15.07 -9.51
CA LEU A 298 -5.12 16.15 -10.13
C LEU A 298 -5.85 17.48 -10.09
N GLN A 299 -7.14 17.49 -10.42
CA GLN A 299 -7.95 18.72 -10.35
C GLN A 299 -8.04 19.25 -8.92
N THR A 300 -8.20 18.36 -7.93
CA THR A 300 -8.21 18.72 -6.50
C THR A 300 -6.87 19.35 -6.09
N THR A 301 -5.76 18.78 -6.55
CA THR A 301 -4.41 19.28 -6.28
C THR A 301 -4.15 20.63 -7.00
N LEU A 302 -4.66 20.81 -8.23
CA LEU A 302 -4.61 22.10 -8.93
C LEU A 302 -5.32 23.19 -8.15
N PHE A 303 -6.53 22.93 -7.63
CA PHE A 303 -7.24 23.90 -6.80
C PHE A 303 -6.50 24.21 -5.49
N ALA A 304 -5.85 23.21 -4.88
CA ALA A 304 -5.00 23.42 -3.72
C ALA A 304 -3.81 24.35 -4.06
N ALA A 305 -3.15 24.14 -5.20
CA ALA A 305 -2.03 24.95 -5.66
C ALA A 305 -2.47 26.40 -5.96
N ALA A 306 -3.62 26.58 -6.60
CA ALA A 306 -4.19 27.91 -6.88
C ALA A 306 -4.49 28.68 -5.60
N ASP A 307 -5.13 28.03 -4.60
CA ASP A 307 -5.43 28.64 -3.31
C ASP A 307 -4.16 28.90 -2.47
N ALA A 308 -3.12 28.08 -2.62
CA ALA A 308 -1.81 28.32 -2.04
C ALA A 308 -1.04 29.45 -2.71
N ARG A 309 -1.51 29.91 -3.89
CA ARG A 309 -0.82 30.87 -4.78
C ARG A 309 0.58 30.35 -5.18
N ARG A 310 0.68 29.04 -5.47
CA ARG A 310 1.92 28.38 -5.87
C ARG A 310 1.82 27.88 -7.32
N ARG A 311 2.87 28.06 -8.10
CA ARG A 311 3.08 27.35 -9.35
C ARG A 311 3.62 25.96 -9.03
N VAL A 312 3.05 24.92 -9.65
CA VAL A 312 3.43 23.55 -9.35
C VAL A 312 3.61 22.78 -10.65
N GLN A 313 4.68 22.00 -10.71
CA GLN A 313 4.97 21.10 -11.84
C GLN A 313 4.74 19.66 -11.40
N ILE A 314 4.10 18.84 -12.22
CA ILE A 314 4.05 17.39 -12.04
C ILE A 314 5.32 16.82 -12.64
N LEU A 315 6.15 16.18 -11.83
CA LEU A 315 7.36 15.51 -12.30
C LEU A 315 7.08 14.06 -12.68
N GLN A 316 6.18 13.38 -11.93
CA GLN A 316 5.81 12.00 -12.19
C GLN A 316 4.45 11.65 -11.58
N HIS A 317 3.71 10.75 -12.26
CA HIS A 317 2.61 10.01 -11.66
C HIS A 317 3.16 8.79 -10.94
N LEU A 318 2.66 8.52 -9.74
CA LEU A 318 3.15 7.45 -8.87
C LEU A 318 2.07 6.38 -8.74
N GLU A 319 2.50 5.14 -8.81
CA GLU A 319 1.66 3.95 -8.81
C GLU A 319 2.21 2.90 -7.83
N PRO A 320 1.48 1.81 -7.56
CA PRO A 320 1.99 0.69 -6.78
C PRO A 320 3.26 0.09 -7.38
N GLY A 321 4.05 -0.59 -6.56
CA GLY A 321 5.20 -1.35 -7.00
C GLY A 321 4.84 -2.51 -7.95
N ALA A 322 5.82 -3.05 -8.69
CA ALA A 322 5.62 -4.11 -9.69
C ALA A 322 5.06 -5.43 -9.12
N ASP A 323 5.14 -5.63 -7.80
CA ASP A 323 4.49 -6.75 -7.12
C ASP A 323 2.97 -6.56 -6.90
N HIS A 324 2.43 -5.42 -7.31
CA HIS A 324 1.00 -5.13 -7.37
C HIS A 324 0.55 -4.90 -8.83
N PRO A 325 0.68 -5.91 -9.73
CA PRO A 325 0.32 -5.74 -11.12
C PRO A 325 -1.16 -5.39 -11.26
N ILE A 326 -1.47 -4.58 -12.27
CA ILE A 326 -2.83 -4.15 -12.59
C ILE A 326 -3.27 -4.88 -13.86
N ASN A 327 -4.41 -5.56 -13.80
CA ASN A 327 -5.03 -6.14 -14.98
C ASN A 327 -5.71 -5.03 -15.80
N LEU A 328 -5.35 -4.88 -17.06
CA LEU A 328 -5.93 -3.85 -17.96
C LEU A 328 -7.46 -3.94 -18.07
N ALA A 329 -8.03 -5.13 -17.93
CA ALA A 329 -9.48 -5.34 -17.94
C ALA A 329 -10.15 -5.04 -16.59
N HIS A 330 -9.39 -4.68 -15.53
CA HIS A 330 -9.89 -4.44 -14.19
C HIS A 330 -9.45 -3.07 -13.68
N GLY A 331 -10.21 -2.04 -14.03
CA GLY A 331 -9.86 -0.64 -13.70
C GLY A 331 -9.76 -0.34 -12.19
N GLU A 332 -10.41 -1.14 -11.34
CA GLU A 332 -10.35 -1.00 -9.89
C GLU A 332 -8.97 -1.36 -9.30
N GLY A 333 -8.14 -2.07 -10.06
CA GLY A 333 -6.74 -2.37 -9.70
C GLY A 333 -5.88 -1.10 -9.55
N SER A 334 -6.23 -0.01 -10.22
CA SER A 334 -5.60 1.32 -10.10
C SER A 334 -6.07 2.09 -8.87
N TYR A 335 -6.10 1.46 -7.69
CA TYR A 335 -6.61 2.09 -6.46
C TYR A 335 -5.64 3.13 -5.87
N LEU A 336 -4.34 2.88 -5.91
CA LEU A 336 -3.31 3.82 -5.43
C LEU A 336 -2.94 4.80 -6.54
N LYS A 337 -3.14 6.06 -6.28
CA LYS A 337 -2.77 7.19 -7.14
C LYS A 337 -1.84 8.10 -6.38
N GLY A 338 -0.75 8.49 -7.00
CA GLY A 338 0.18 9.44 -6.41
C GLY A 338 0.71 10.43 -7.44
N VAL A 339 1.18 11.54 -6.95
CA VAL A 339 1.87 12.56 -7.74
C VAL A 339 3.13 13.02 -7.02
N TRP A 340 4.20 13.13 -7.77
CA TRP A 340 5.40 13.84 -7.36
C TRP A 340 5.39 15.21 -7.99
N LEU A 341 5.33 16.23 -7.15
CA LEU A 341 5.21 17.64 -7.53
C LEU A 341 6.44 18.42 -7.11
N ARG A 342 6.78 19.46 -7.90
CA ARG A 342 7.78 20.47 -7.55
C ARG A 342 7.12 21.82 -7.46
N VAL A 343 7.40 22.58 -6.40
CA VAL A 343 6.94 23.96 -6.27
C VAL A 343 7.87 24.86 -7.11
N GLY A 344 7.28 25.64 -8.00
CA GLY A 344 7.98 26.65 -8.77
C GLY A 344 8.27 27.93 -7.97
N ASP A 345 8.97 28.84 -8.60
CA ASP A 345 9.28 30.15 -8.08
C ASP A 345 8.04 31.05 -8.00
#